data_a08d16157b0cc50459280375036f1893
#
_entry.id   a08d16157b0cc50459280375036f1893
#
_cell.length_a   1.000
_cell.length_b   1.000
_cell.length_c   1.000
_cell.angle_alpha   90.00
_cell.angle_beta   90.00
_cell.angle_gamma   90.00
#
_symmetry.space_group_name_H-M   'P 1'
#
loop_
_entity.id
_entity.type
_entity.pdbx_description
1 polymer ?
#
loop_
_entity_poly.entity_id
_entity_poly.type
_entity_poly.pdbx_seq_one_letter_code
_entity_poly.pdbx_strand_id
1 'polypeptide(L)'
;MEEWELQLKNSITKPEQLADYLKLSQQECLNISKVTEKYKMLISPYYARLISKEDDNCPIKKQCVPQLAELTSTSRMHDDPLQESAYSITPHLVHKYPDRVAFFASNMCFMFCRHCTRKNTVINRNASVSHSEFEKILDYIRGNKNIRDVLITGGDPLTLTDEKLEKYISAFRKIEHVQTIRIGTRAIVTCPARITEKLADMLMKYHPVWINTQFNHPLEITPEAARACDVLLSRGIPLGNQSVLLKGINNDFNVIEKLLSELI
;
A
#
# COMPACT_ATOMS: atom_id res chain seq x y z
N MET A 1 7.27 8.24 -20.24
CA MET A 1 7.15 8.14 -18.77
C MET A 1 5.75 8.60 -18.42
N GLU A 2 4.97 7.72 -17.79
CA GLU A 2 3.61 8.02 -17.38
C GLU A 2 3.59 8.97 -16.16
N GLU A 3 2.48 9.64 -15.90
CA GLU A 3 2.37 10.62 -14.80
C GLU A 3 2.69 9.99 -13.43
N TRP A 4 2.20 8.77 -13.18
CA TRP A 4 2.46 8.08 -11.91
C TRP A 4 3.95 7.72 -11.70
N GLU A 5 4.70 7.48 -12.78
CA GLU A 5 6.15 7.24 -12.70
C GLU A 5 6.88 8.54 -12.32
N LEU A 6 6.41 9.69 -12.84
CA LEU A 6 6.92 10.99 -12.43
C LEU A 6 6.61 11.29 -10.96
N GLN A 7 5.40 10.93 -10.47
CA GLN A 7 5.04 11.04 -9.06
C GLN A 7 5.99 10.22 -8.19
N LEU A 8 6.29 8.98 -8.57
CA LEU A 8 7.22 8.12 -7.83
C LEU A 8 8.65 8.67 -7.84
N LYS A 9 9.13 9.10 -9.00
CA LYS A 9 10.46 9.69 -9.17
C LYS A 9 10.66 10.97 -8.36
N ASN A 10 9.64 11.82 -8.28
CA ASN A 10 9.66 13.11 -7.59
C ASN A 10 9.16 13.04 -6.14
N SER A 11 9.03 11.84 -5.58
CA SER A 11 8.60 11.65 -4.19
C SER A 11 9.58 12.27 -3.21
N ILE A 12 9.05 12.82 -2.13
CA ILE A 12 9.82 13.31 -0.99
C ILE A 12 10.37 12.09 -0.24
N THR A 13 11.70 11.96 -0.20
CA THR A 13 12.37 10.81 0.43
C THR A 13 13.38 11.22 1.48
N LYS A 14 13.73 12.52 1.53
CA LYS A 14 14.72 13.06 2.47
C LYS A 14 14.09 14.03 3.46
N PRO A 15 14.54 14.06 4.73
CA PRO A 15 14.04 14.99 5.74
C PRO A 15 14.11 16.46 5.30
N GLU A 16 15.19 16.86 4.61
CA GLU A 16 15.42 18.22 4.16
C GLU A 16 14.35 18.64 3.13
N GLN A 17 14.03 17.76 2.17
CA GLN A 17 12.98 18.01 1.18
C GLN A 17 11.62 18.23 1.85
N LEU A 18 11.32 17.43 2.91
CA LEU A 18 10.08 17.57 3.65
C LEU A 18 10.07 18.83 4.50
N ALA A 19 11.21 19.18 5.11
CA ALA A 19 11.36 20.41 5.88
C ALA A 19 11.14 21.64 5.00
N ASP A 20 11.73 21.68 3.82
CA ASP A 20 11.53 22.77 2.85
C ASP A 20 10.06 22.86 2.39
N TYR A 21 9.45 21.70 2.10
CA TYR A 21 8.06 21.64 1.62
C TYR A 21 7.06 22.10 2.67
N LEU A 22 7.22 21.70 3.94
CA LEU A 22 6.32 22.00 5.05
C LEU A 22 6.78 23.23 5.86
N LYS A 23 7.93 23.84 5.54
CA LYS A 23 8.55 24.95 6.30
C LYS A 23 8.79 24.57 7.76
N LEU A 24 9.33 23.39 8.00
CA LEU A 24 9.61 22.90 9.34
C LEU A 24 10.84 23.57 9.94
N SER A 25 10.88 23.64 11.26
CA SER A 25 12.06 24.10 12.01
C SER A 25 13.24 23.12 11.87
N GLN A 26 14.44 23.60 12.14
CA GLN A 26 15.64 22.76 12.17
C GLN A 26 15.50 21.59 13.14
N GLN A 27 14.86 21.80 14.30
CA GLN A 27 14.65 20.75 15.28
C GLN A 27 13.69 19.66 14.78
N GLU A 28 12.61 20.03 14.08
CA GLU A 28 11.68 19.06 13.46
C GLU A 28 12.39 18.25 12.37
N CYS A 29 13.20 18.90 11.53
CA CYS A 29 14.00 18.22 10.52
C CYS A 29 14.95 17.19 11.15
N LEU A 30 15.66 17.56 12.22
CA LEU A 30 16.53 16.64 12.97
C LEU A 30 15.76 15.47 13.59
N ASN A 31 14.56 15.71 14.10
CA ASN A 31 13.70 14.66 14.65
C ASN A 31 13.28 13.66 13.57
N ILE A 32 12.89 14.16 12.39
CA ILE A 32 12.53 13.33 11.22
C ILE A 32 13.76 12.52 10.78
N SER A 33 14.95 13.13 10.73
CA SER A 33 16.20 12.47 10.34
C SER A 33 16.49 11.27 11.24
N LYS A 34 16.36 11.41 12.56
CA LYS A 34 16.52 10.29 13.51
C LYS A 34 15.57 9.13 13.23
N VAL A 35 14.32 9.41 12.86
CA VAL A 35 13.34 8.37 12.54
C VAL A 35 13.66 7.70 11.21
N THR A 36 14.14 8.47 10.23
CA THR A 36 14.42 7.95 8.88
C THR A 36 15.69 7.10 8.81
N GLU A 37 16.57 7.17 9.79
CA GLU A 37 17.68 6.21 9.96
C GLU A 37 17.16 4.77 10.13
N LYS A 38 16.03 4.60 10.83
CA LYS A 38 15.41 3.28 11.06
C LYS A 38 14.28 2.97 10.11
N TYR A 39 13.40 3.94 9.87
CA TYR A 39 12.17 3.76 9.10
C TYR A 39 12.15 4.72 7.91
N LYS A 40 12.38 4.21 6.72
CA LYS A 40 12.36 5.01 5.48
C LYS A 40 11.12 5.87 5.36
N MET A 41 11.25 6.99 4.70
CA MET A 41 10.17 7.89 4.33
C MET A 41 10.07 7.96 2.81
N LEU A 42 8.84 7.96 2.32
CA LEU A 42 8.51 8.29 0.94
C LEU A 42 7.09 8.86 0.92
N ILE A 43 6.91 10.01 0.28
CA ILE A 43 5.61 10.66 0.14
C ILE A 43 5.51 11.16 -1.31
N SER A 44 4.51 10.69 -2.06
CA SER A 44 4.27 11.17 -3.42
C SER A 44 3.94 12.67 -3.41
N PRO A 45 4.29 13.43 -4.47
CA PRO A 45 3.90 14.83 -4.60
C PRO A 45 2.39 15.05 -4.49
N TYR A 46 1.61 14.11 -5.03
CA TYR A 46 0.15 14.15 -4.91
C TYR A 46 -0.30 14.10 -3.44
N TYR A 47 0.15 13.10 -2.68
CA TYR A 47 -0.29 12.95 -1.29
C TYR A 47 0.24 14.08 -0.39
N ALA A 48 1.44 14.58 -0.67
CA ALA A 48 2.02 15.72 0.02
C ALA A 48 1.14 16.99 -0.09
N ARG A 49 0.49 17.20 -1.24
CA ARG A 49 -0.42 18.36 -1.46
C ARG A 49 -1.66 18.33 -0.57
N LEU A 50 -2.04 17.16 -0.05
CA LEU A 50 -3.20 17.03 0.85
C LEU A 50 -2.87 17.45 2.30
N ILE A 51 -1.59 17.65 2.60
CA ILE A 51 -1.17 18.07 3.95
C ILE A 51 -1.53 19.54 4.16
N SER A 52 -2.36 19.81 5.16
CA SER A 52 -2.51 21.18 5.66
C SER A 52 -1.23 21.59 6.39
N LYS A 53 -0.63 22.71 5.94
CA LYS A 53 0.63 23.24 6.51
C LYS A 53 0.41 24.01 7.80
N GLU A 54 -0.83 24.50 8.00
CA GLU A 54 -1.24 25.37 9.11
C GLU A 54 -1.89 24.55 10.25
N ASP A 55 -2.23 23.29 10.00
CA ASP A 55 -2.83 22.42 11.01
C ASP A 55 -1.83 21.39 11.52
N ASP A 56 -1.34 21.59 12.74
CA ASP A 56 -0.45 20.65 13.42
C ASP A 56 -1.12 19.30 13.67
N ASN A 57 -2.44 19.26 13.71
CA ASN A 57 -3.22 18.05 13.90
C ASN A 57 -3.68 17.40 12.58
N CYS A 58 -3.21 17.91 11.43
CA CYS A 58 -3.57 17.41 10.11
C CYS A 58 -3.53 15.88 10.04
N PRO A 59 -4.66 15.18 9.78
CA PRO A 59 -4.73 13.73 9.74
C PRO A 59 -3.93 13.13 8.58
N ILE A 60 -3.72 13.89 7.51
CA ILE A 60 -2.86 13.47 6.39
C ILE A 60 -1.39 13.51 6.81
N LYS A 61 -0.95 14.62 7.44
CA LYS A 61 0.42 14.78 7.98
C LYS A 61 0.77 13.63 8.93
N LYS A 62 -0.13 13.30 9.86
CA LYS A 62 0.09 12.21 10.83
C LYS A 62 0.25 10.83 10.22
N GLN A 63 -0.29 10.59 9.02
CA GLN A 63 -0.18 9.29 8.34
C GLN A 63 1.12 9.10 7.56
N CYS A 64 1.81 10.17 7.17
CA CYS A 64 2.97 10.09 6.27
C CYS A 64 4.26 10.73 6.82
N VAL A 65 4.17 11.70 7.73
CA VAL A 65 5.33 12.39 8.30
C VAL A 65 5.90 11.61 9.49
N PRO A 66 7.20 11.25 9.48
CA PRO A 66 7.84 10.52 10.58
C PRO A 66 7.80 11.28 11.90
N GLN A 67 7.55 10.58 12.99
CA GLN A 67 7.47 11.13 14.34
C GLN A 67 8.39 10.38 15.31
N LEU A 68 9.05 11.09 16.25
CA LEU A 68 9.96 10.49 17.25
C LEU A 68 9.32 9.36 18.06
N ALA A 69 8.00 9.43 18.28
CA ALA A 69 7.27 8.38 18.99
C ALA A 69 7.40 6.99 18.31
N GLU A 70 7.73 6.93 17.02
CA GLU A 70 7.95 5.66 16.31
C GLU A 70 9.22 4.91 16.78
N LEU A 71 10.17 5.63 17.36
CA LEU A 71 11.40 5.03 17.93
C LEU A 71 11.20 4.47 19.33
N THR A 72 10.10 4.85 20.00
CA THR A 72 9.79 4.38 21.35
C THR A 72 9.07 3.04 21.26
N SER A 73 9.80 1.97 21.55
CA SER A 73 9.21 0.64 21.68
C SER A 73 8.48 0.52 23.03
N THR A 74 7.24 0.05 23.01
CA THR A 74 6.55 -0.38 24.23
C THR A 74 6.55 -1.91 24.27
N SER A 75 6.43 -2.51 25.45
CA SER A 75 6.35 -3.97 25.63
C SER A 75 5.16 -4.65 24.88
N ARG A 76 4.24 -3.84 24.36
CA ARG A 76 3.08 -4.27 23.56
C ARG A 76 3.30 -4.19 22.05
N MET A 77 4.43 -3.64 21.59
CA MET A 77 4.73 -3.51 20.17
C MET A 77 5.65 -4.63 19.71
N HIS A 78 5.24 -5.36 18.69
CA HIS A 78 6.03 -6.39 18.04
C HIS A 78 6.52 -5.89 16.69
N ASP A 79 7.76 -6.24 16.30
CA ASP A 79 8.32 -5.92 15.00
C ASP A 79 7.59 -6.60 13.84
N ASP A 80 6.98 -7.76 14.10
CA ASP A 80 6.09 -8.50 13.19
C ASP A 80 4.72 -8.72 13.86
N PRO A 81 3.85 -7.70 13.89
CA PRO A 81 2.57 -7.79 14.60
C PRO A 81 1.60 -8.80 13.99
N LEU A 82 1.80 -9.18 12.74
CA LEU A 82 0.99 -10.18 12.03
C LEU A 82 1.59 -11.57 12.11
N GLN A 83 2.79 -11.73 12.70
CA GLN A 83 3.54 -12.99 12.78
C GLN A 83 3.74 -13.64 11.40
N GLU A 84 3.93 -12.83 10.37
CA GLU A 84 4.06 -13.31 8.99
C GLU A 84 5.33 -14.15 8.79
N SER A 85 6.39 -13.86 9.57
CA SER A 85 7.65 -14.61 9.54
C SER A 85 7.46 -16.09 9.86
N ALA A 86 6.55 -16.42 10.79
CA ALA A 86 6.25 -17.79 11.19
C ALA A 86 5.50 -18.60 10.11
N TYR A 87 4.87 -17.91 9.16
CA TYR A 87 4.09 -18.51 8.08
C TYR A 87 4.69 -18.27 6.69
N SER A 88 5.95 -17.83 6.65
CA SER A 88 6.65 -17.52 5.41
C SER A 88 7.13 -18.80 4.72
N ILE A 89 6.63 -19.07 3.52
CA ILE A 89 7.06 -20.19 2.68
C ILE A 89 8.30 -19.81 1.89
N THR A 90 8.31 -18.57 1.37
CA THR A 90 9.48 -17.92 0.78
C THR A 90 9.50 -16.47 1.28
N PRO A 91 10.59 -15.70 1.06
CA PRO A 91 10.60 -14.29 1.39
C PRO A 91 9.42 -13.49 0.82
N HIS A 92 8.81 -13.97 -0.28
CA HIS A 92 7.73 -13.30 -0.98
C HIS A 92 6.36 -14.02 -0.90
N LEU A 93 6.24 -15.12 -0.14
CA LEU A 93 4.97 -15.83 0.03
C LEU A 93 4.71 -16.17 1.49
N VAL A 94 3.58 -15.73 2.01
CA VAL A 94 3.07 -16.09 3.34
C VAL A 94 1.79 -16.88 3.22
N HIS A 95 1.71 -18.03 3.92
CA HIS A 95 0.54 -18.91 3.96
C HIS A 95 0.07 -19.08 5.40
N LYS A 96 -0.65 -18.09 5.93
CA LYS A 96 -1.14 -18.06 7.30
C LYS A 96 -2.52 -18.68 7.45
N TYR A 97 -3.38 -18.60 6.44
CA TYR A 97 -4.76 -19.09 6.46
C TYR A 97 -4.92 -20.25 5.50
N PRO A 98 -5.76 -21.27 5.80
CA PRO A 98 -5.80 -22.53 5.06
C PRO A 98 -6.12 -22.38 3.57
N ASP A 99 -6.89 -21.33 3.20
CA ASP A 99 -7.47 -21.18 1.87
C ASP A 99 -6.89 -20.00 1.07
N ARG A 100 -5.90 -19.27 1.63
CA ARG A 100 -5.37 -18.06 1.01
C ARG A 100 -3.91 -17.80 1.32
N VAL A 101 -3.25 -17.16 0.39
CA VAL A 101 -1.86 -16.73 0.53
C VAL A 101 -1.71 -15.24 0.26
N ALA A 102 -0.67 -14.63 0.86
CA ALA A 102 -0.24 -13.28 0.54
C ALA A 102 1.08 -13.35 -0.24
N PHE A 103 1.08 -12.82 -1.45
CA PHE A 103 2.24 -12.70 -2.33
C PHE A 103 2.76 -11.27 -2.30
N PHE A 104 4.01 -11.10 -1.91
CA PHE A 104 4.67 -9.79 -1.81
C PHE A 104 5.40 -9.47 -3.12
N ALA A 105 4.71 -8.72 -3.98
CA ALA A 105 5.17 -8.43 -5.33
C ALA A 105 6.20 -7.28 -5.42
N SER A 106 6.19 -6.37 -4.42
CA SER A 106 7.01 -5.16 -4.37
C SER A 106 7.40 -4.81 -2.94
N ASN A 107 8.52 -4.09 -2.76
CA ASN A 107 8.90 -3.45 -1.50
C ASN A 107 8.78 -1.91 -1.58
N MET A 108 8.28 -1.37 -2.70
CA MET A 108 8.05 0.06 -2.90
C MET A 108 6.58 0.41 -2.65
N CYS A 109 6.34 1.68 -2.28
CA CYS A 109 5.02 2.28 -2.16
C CYS A 109 5.06 3.69 -2.76
N PHE A 110 3.89 4.29 -3.03
CA PHE A 110 3.78 5.72 -3.33
C PHE A 110 3.85 6.58 -2.07
N MET A 111 3.63 5.97 -0.91
CA MET A 111 3.82 6.57 0.41
C MET A 111 4.10 5.48 1.44
N PHE A 112 5.10 5.66 2.27
CA PHE A 112 5.33 4.80 3.43
C PHE A 112 4.47 5.24 4.61
N CYS A 113 3.34 4.54 4.80
CA CYS A 113 2.41 4.78 5.91
C CYS A 113 3.12 4.62 7.25
N ARG A 114 2.98 5.60 8.15
CA ARG A 114 3.63 5.54 9.47
C ARG A 114 3.04 4.45 10.38
N HIS A 115 1.79 4.07 10.13
CA HIS A 115 1.08 2.97 10.79
C HIS A 115 1.24 1.60 10.11
N CYS A 116 2.13 1.47 9.12
CA CYS A 116 2.31 0.22 8.39
C CYS A 116 2.74 -0.92 9.30
N THR A 117 1.98 -2.02 9.31
CA THR A 117 2.28 -3.23 10.08
C THR A 117 3.53 -3.95 9.57
N ARG A 118 3.93 -3.68 8.32
CA ARG A 118 5.08 -4.30 7.65
C ARG A 118 6.27 -3.37 7.51
N LYS A 119 6.31 -2.22 8.20
CA LYS A 119 7.38 -1.23 8.03
C LYS A 119 8.78 -1.77 8.37
N ASN A 120 8.87 -2.79 9.23
CA ASN A 120 10.13 -3.46 9.58
C ASN A 120 10.54 -4.54 8.57
N THR A 121 9.59 -5.13 7.87
CA THR A 121 9.82 -6.31 7.01
C THR A 121 9.86 -5.98 5.53
N VAL A 122 8.96 -5.13 5.03
CA VAL A 122 8.84 -4.81 3.60
C VAL A 122 10.09 -4.09 3.08
N ILE A 123 10.62 -3.15 3.86
CA ILE A 123 11.77 -2.33 3.44
C ILE A 123 13.05 -3.17 3.32
N ASN A 124 13.15 -4.25 4.09
CA ASN A 124 14.32 -5.14 4.14
C ASN A 124 14.25 -6.32 3.16
N ARG A 125 13.12 -6.51 2.47
CA ARG A 125 13.00 -7.54 1.43
C ARG A 125 13.65 -7.09 0.13
N ASN A 126 14.06 -8.06 -0.68
CA ASN A 126 14.53 -7.78 -2.03
C ASN A 126 13.43 -7.05 -2.83
N ALA A 127 13.85 -6.07 -3.65
CA ALA A 127 12.92 -5.24 -4.41
C ALA A 127 12.15 -6.02 -5.49
N SER A 128 12.65 -7.19 -5.89
CA SER A 128 12.04 -7.99 -6.96
C SER A 128 12.10 -9.49 -6.64
N VAL A 129 11.00 -10.14 -6.93
CA VAL A 129 10.92 -11.61 -6.95
C VAL A 129 11.73 -12.13 -8.14
N SER A 130 12.69 -13.02 -7.89
CA SER A 130 13.44 -13.67 -8.98
C SER A 130 12.53 -14.65 -9.74
N HIS A 131 12.91 -14.96 -10.99
CA HIS A 131 12.14 -15.93 -11.77
C HIS A 131 12.09 -17.31 -11.09
N SER A 132 13.23 -17.79 -10.57
CA SER A 132 13.30 -19.08 -9.89
C SER A 132 12.49 -19.13 -8.61
N GLU A 133 12.42 -18.04 -7.86
CA GLU A 133 11.57 -17.94 -6.67
C GLU A 133 10.08 -17.90 -7.06
N PHE A 134 9.74 -17.18 -8.11
CA PHE A 134 8.35 -17.12 -8.58
C PHE A 134 7.84 -18.50 -9.03
N GLU A 135 8.66 -19.28 -9.75
CA GLU A 135 8.29 -20.65 -10.10
C GLU A 135 8.07 -21.54 -8.86
N LYS A 136 8.94 -21.45 -7.85
CA LYS A 136 8.72 -22.16 -6.58
C LYS A 136 7.41 -21.76 -5.89
N ILE A 137 7.03 -20.47 -5.96
CA ILE A 137 5.76 -19.98 -5.42
C ILE A 137 4.58 -20.59 -6.19
N LEU A 138 4.65 -20.63 -7.52
CA LEU A 138 3.62 -21.22 -8.36
C LEU A 138 3.47 -22.72 -8.07
N ASP A 139 4.59 -23.45 -7.94
CA ASP A 139 4.58 -24.88 -7.63
C ASP A 139 4.01 -25.17 -6.26
N TYR A 140 4.33 -24.32 -5.25
CA TYR A 140 3.74 -24.41 -3.93
C TYR A 140 2.22 -24.24 -3.98
N ILE A 141 1.71 -23.22 -4.68
CA ILE A 141 0.28 -22.99 -4.80
C ILE A 141 -0.39 -24.14 -5.59
N ARG A 142 0.20 -24.61 -6.70
CA ARG A 142 -0.32 -25.75 -7.48
C ARG A 142 -0.44 -27.03 -6.65
N GLY A 143 0.52 -27.26 -5.75
CA GLY A 143 0.54 -28.42 -4.84
C GLY A 143 -0.47 -28.33 -3.69
N ASN A 144 -0.97 -27.13 -3.37
CA ASN A 144 -1.89 -26.91 -2.25
C ASN A 144 -3.31 -26.56 -2.74
N LYS A 145 -4.11 -27.56 -3.06
CA LYS A 145 -5.43 -27.43 -3.67
C LYS A 145 -6.46 -26.64 -2.84
N ASN A 146 -6.22 -26.46 -1.55
CA ASN A 146 -7.07 -25.64 -0.67
C ASN A 146 -6.89 -24.14 -0.90
N ILE A 147 -5.79 -23.71 -1.50
CA ILE A 147 -5.52 -22.29 -1.77
C ILE A 147 -6.38 -21.85 -2.94
N ARG A 148 -7.44 -21.11 -2.64
CA ARG A 148 -8.38 -20.56 -3.64
C ARG A 148 -8.24 -19.05 -3.85
N ASP A 149 -7.47 -18.38 -3.00
CA ASP A 149 -7.38 -16.92 -2.96
C ASP A 149 -5.92 -16.47 -2.85
N VAL A 150 -5.49 -15.63 -3.78
CA VAL A 150 -4.15 -15.04 -3.80
C VAL A 150 -4.27 -13.53 -3.62
N LEU A 151 -3.75 -13.02 -2.50
CA LEU A 151 -3.61 -11.58 -2.25
C LEU A 151 -2.25 -11.10 -2.74
N ILE A 152 -2.22 -10.32 -3.82
CA ILE A 152 -1.02 -9.62 -4.30
C ILE A 152 -0.87 -8.33 -3.49
N THR A 153 0.23 -8.18 -2.79
CA THR A 153 0.51 -7.08 -1.85
C THR A 153 2.03 -6.86 -1.72
N GLY A 154 2.51 -6.43 -0.56
CA GLY A 154 3.93 -6.25 -0.25
C GLY A 154 4.18 -4.87 0.34
N GLY A 155 4.95 -4.04 -0.37
CA GLY A 155 4.78 -2.59 -0.39
C GLY A 155 3.44 -2.31 -1.08
N ASP A 156 3.48 -1.62 -2.20
CA ASP A 156 2.29 -1.44 -3.03
C ASP A 156 2.53 -2.09 -4.40
N PRO A 157 1.78 -3.13 -4.79
CA PRO A 157 1.98 -3.84 -6.04
C PRO A 157 1.74 -2.96 -7.27
N LEU A 158 0.99 -1.86 -7.14
CA LEU A 158 0.76 -0.92 -8.23
C LEU A 158 1.97 0.00 -8.50
N THR A 159 3.06 -0.10 -7.74
CA THR A 159 4.35 0.50 -8.11
C THR A 159 5.08 -0.28 -9.21
N LEU A 160 4.61 -1.48 -9.55
CA LEU A 160 5.10 -2.25 -10.70
C LEU A 160 4.52 -1.72 -12.00
N THR A 161 5.23 -1.96 -13.12
CA THR A 161 4.66 -1.71 -14.45
C THR A 161 3.50 -2.66 -14.73
N ASP A 162 2.62 -2.28 -15.65
CA ASP A 162 1.47 -3.12 -16.04
C ASP A 162 1.92 -4.50 -16.51
N GLU A 163 2.98 -4.57 -17.32
CA GLU A 163 3.53 -5.82 -17.85
C GLU A 163 4.00 -6.77 -16.74
N LYS A 164 4.67 -6.21 -15.72
CA LYS A 164 5.17 -7.01 -14.58
C LYS A 164 4.03 -7.47 -13.69
N LEU A 165 3.05 -6.61 -13.44
CA LEU A 165 1.85 -6.96 -12.68
C LEU A 165 1.02 -8.02 -13.41
N GLU A 166 0.80 -7.84 -14.73
CA GLU A 166 0.07 -8.78 -15.59
C GLU A 166 0.72 -10.17 -15.60
N LYS A 167 2.06 -10.23 -15.64
CA LYS A 167 2.80 -11.49 -15.53
C LYS A 167 2.42 -12.28 -14.28
N TYR A 168 2.32 -11.62 -13.13
CA TYR A 168 1.95 -12.29 -11.88
C TYR A 168 0.48 -12.71 -11.88
N ILE A 169 -0.42 -11.82 -12.26
CA ILE A 169 -1.87 -12.08 -12.29
C ILE A 169 -2.19 -13.23 -13.25
N SER A 170 -1.64 -13.19 -14.47
CA SER A 170 -1.87 -14.24 -15.49
C SER A 170 -1.35 -15.60 -15.05
N ALA A 171 -0.20 -15.64 -14.35
CA ALA A 171 0.36 -16.90 -13.85
C ALA A 171 -0.51 -17.52 -12.73
N PHE A 172 -0.99 -16.69 -11.77
CA PHE A 172 -1.92 -17.18 -10.75
C PHE A 172 -3.27 -17.59 -11.32
N ARG A 173 -3.80 -16.85 -12.32
CA ARG A 173 -5.07 -17.18 -12.96
C ARG A 173 -5.05 -18.51 -13.72
N LYS A 174 -3.88 -18.97 -14.18
CA LYS A 174 -3.72 -20.28 -14.84
C LYS A 174 -3.77 -21.46 -13.86
N ILE A 175 -3.77 -21.22 -12.55
CA ILE A 175 -3.90 -22.28 -11.55
C ILE A 175 -5.39 -22.52 -11.31
N GLU A 176 -5.89 -23.67 -11.73
CA GLU A 176 -7.31 -24.00 -11.83
C GLU A 176 -8.11 -23.75 -10.54
N HIS A 177 -7.54 -24.10 -9.36
CA HIS A 177 -8.22 -23.96 -8.08
C HIS A 177 -8.11 -22.54 -7.48
N VAL A 178 -7.33 -21.63 -8.08
CA VAL A 178 -7.30 -20.21 -7.67
C VAL A 178 -8.52 -19.48 -8.24
N GLN A 179 -9.52 -19.29 -7.38
CA GLN A 179 -10.80 -18.68 -7.75
C GLN A 179 -10.73 -17.15 -7.73
N THR A 180 -10.02 -16.58 -6.74
CA THR A 180 -9.98 -15.14 -6.50
C THR A 180 -8.55 -14.62 -6.49
N ILE A 181 -8.33 -13.50 -7.17
CA ILE A 181 -7.11 -12.70 -7.06
C ILE A 181 -7.49 -11.36 -6.45
N ARG A 182 -6.81 -10.98 -5.39
CA ARG A 182 -7.01 -9.67 -4.75
C ARG A 182 -5.72 -8.86 -4.85
N ILE A 183 -5.86 -7.57 -5.05
CA ILE A 183 -4.74 -6.61 -5.04
C ILE A 183 -4.94 -5.69 -3.85
N GLY A 184 -4.02 -5.74 -2.89
CA GLY A 184 -3.98 -4.82 -1.75
C GLY A 184 -3.11 -3.62 -2.10
N THR A 185 -3.73 -2.46 -2.28
CA THR A 185 -3.04 -1.23 -2.72
C THR A 185 -3.59 0.00 -2.03
N ARG A 186 -2.73 0.99 -1.85
CA ARG A 186 -3.14 2.34 -1.44
C ARG A 186 -2.92 3.38 -2.56
N ALA A 187 -2.58 2.93 -3.78
CA ALA A 187 -2.30 3.83 -4.90
C ALA A 187 -3.49 4.73 -5.25
N ILE A 188 -4.73 4.24 -5.14
CA ILE A 188 -5.95 5.03 -5.35
C ILE A 188 -5.91 6.31 -4.48
N VAL A 189 -5.40 6.18 -3.25
CA VAL A 189 -5.33 7.26 -2.25
C VAL A 189 -4.05 8.07 -2.35
N THR A 190 -2.92 7.42 -2.64
CA THR A 190 -1.59 8.04 -2.53
C THR A 190 -0.99 8.48 -3.86
N CYS A 191 -1.53 7.98 -4.96
CA CYS A 191 -1.15 8.33 -6.35
C CYS A 191 -2.26 7.91 -7.33
N PRO A 192 -3.44 8.57 -7.34
CA PRO A 192 -4.58 8.20 -8.20
C PRO A 192 -4.23 8.12 -9.70
N ALA A 193 -3.26 8.90 -10.16
CA ALA A 193 -2.74 8.88 -11.53
C ALA A 193 -2.22 7.48 -11.96
N ARG A 194 -1.94 6.58 -11.00
CA ARG A 194 -1.57 5.19 -11.30
C ARG A 194 -2.74 4.36 -11.84
N ILE A 195 -3.95 4.75 -11.54
CA ILE A 195 -5.15 4.06 -11.99
C ILE A 195 -5.51 4.57 -13.37
N THR A 196 -4.85 4.01 -14.37
CA THR A 196 -5.09 4.34 -15.79
C THR A 196 -6.15 3.42 -16.39
N GLU A 197 -6.77 3.89 -17.48
CA GLU A 197 -7.67 3.07 -18.31
C GLU A 197 -6.97 1.77 -18.74
N LYS A 198 -5.71 1.87 -19.18
CA LYS A 198 -4.87 0.74 -19.62
C LYS A 198 -4.71 -0.31 -18.50
N LEU A 199 -4.44 0.14 -17.26
CA LEU A 199 -4.37 -0.76 -16.11
C LEU A 199 -5.72 -1.46 -15.87
N ALA A 200 -6.80 -0.71 -15.86
CA ALA A 200 -8.13 -1.25 -15.61
C ALA A 200 -8.56 -2.25 -16.70
N ASP A 201 -8.30 -1.95 -17.98
CA ASP A 201 -8.55 -2.84 -19.12
C ASP A 201 -7.69 -4.13 -19.03
N MET A 202 -6.46 -4.00 -18.55
CA MET A 202 -5.60 -5.18 -18.31
C MET A 202 -6.19 -6.04 -17.19
N LEU A 203 -6.57 -5.45 -16.06
CA LEU A 203 -7.15 -6.19 -14.93
C LEU A 203 -8.47 -6.89 -15.29
N MET A 204 -9.30 -6.24 -16.09
CA MET A 204 -10.58 -6.80 -16.57
C MET A 204 -10.43 -8.15 -17.29
N LYS A 205 -9.31 -8.39 -17.97
CA LYS A 205 -9.04 -9.67 -18.65
C LYS A 205 -8.95 -10.87 -17.71
N TYR A 206 -8.70 -10.63 -16.42
CA TYR A 206 -8.37 -11.65 -15.43
C TYR A 206 -9.43 -11.81 -14.32
N HIS A 207 -10.67 -11.41 -14.58
CA HIS A 207 -11.75 -11.59 -13.62
C HIS A 207 -11.89 -13.02 -13.07
N PRO A 208 -12.33 -13.17 -11.80
CA PRO A 208 -12.62 -12.13 -10.82
C PRO A 208 -11.35 -11.60 -10.15
N VAL A 209 -11.09 -10.29 -10.30
CA VAL A 209 -10.03 -9.56 -9.60
C VAL A 209 -10.67 -8.53 -8.69
N TRP A 210 -10.22 -8.45 -7.43
CA TRP A 210 -10.70 -7.49 -6.43
C TRP A 210 -9.60 -6.53 -6.03
N ILE A 211 -9.92 -5.28 -5.82
CA ILE A 211 -8.99 -4.32 -5.24
C ILE A 211 -9.43 -3.97 -3.83
N ASN A 212 -8.53 -4.17 -2.86
CA ASN A 212 -8.68 -3.69 -1.50
C ASN A 212 -7.83 -2.43 -1.34
N THR A 213 -8.51 -1.29 -1.25
CA THR A 213 -7.85 0.00 -1.00
C THR A 213 -7.91 0.39 0.47
N GLN A 214 -7.33 1.56 0.83
CA GLN A 214 -7.27 2.01 2.21
C GLN A 214 -7.41 3.52 2.29
N PHE A 215 -8.66 4.00 2.37
CA PHE A 215 -9.00 5.35 2.82
C PHE A 215 -9.13 5.32 4.34
N ASN A 216 -8.48 6.22 5.03
CA ASN A 216 -8.54 6.35 6.49
C ASN A 216 -9.22 7.63 6.95
N HIS A 217 -9.35 8.63 6.08
CA HIS A 217 -9.92 9.92 6.43
C HIS A 217 -10.69 10.53 5.24
N PRO A 218 -11.80 11.27 5.46
CA PRO A 218 -12.54 11.93 4.37
C PRO A 218 -11.70 12.84 3.48
N LEU A 219 -10.69 13.51 4.03
CA LEU A 219 -9.76 14.34 3.25
C LEU A 219 -8.96 13.59 2.18
N GLU A 220 -8.97 12.28 2.19
CA GLU A 220 -8.35 11.43 1.16
C GLU A 220 -9.28 11.16 -0.02
N ILE A 221 -10.58 11.42 0.12
CA ILE A 221 -11.58 11.27 -0.94
C ILE A 221 -11.57 12.54 -1.80
N THR A 222 -10.56 12.64 -2.63
CA THR A 222 -10.42 13.77 -3.57
C THR A 222 -11.13 13.45 -4.89
N PRO A 223 -11.39 14.47 -5.74
CA PRO A 223 -11.93 14.22 -7.08
C PRO A 223 -11.05 13.27 -7.93
N GLU A 224 -9.72 13.32 -7.75
CA GLU A 224 -8.80 12.41 -8.44
C GLU A 224 -8.94 10.96 -7.94
N ALA A 225 -9.04 10.78 -6.62
CA ALA A 225 -9.24 9.46 -6.02
C ALA A 225 -10.60 8.86 -6.41
N ALA A 226 -11.67 9.68 -6.42
CA ALA A 226 -12.99 9.27 -6.86
C ALA A 226 -12.98 8.81 -8.32
N ARG A 227 -12.39 9.62 -9.24
CA ARG A 227 -12.22 9.21 -10.65
C ARG A 227 -11.44 7.90 -10.79
N ALA A 228 -10.40 7.68 -9.98
CA ALA A 228 -9.66 6.43 -9.98
C ALA A 228 -10.53 5.23 -9.57
N CYS A 229 -11.42 5.41 -8.61
CA CYS A 229 -12.44 4.39 -8.27
C CYS A 229 -13.39 4.13 -9.44
N ASP A 230 -13.90 5.18 -10.08
CA ASP A 230 -14.83 5.09 -11.22
C ASP A 230 -14.20 4.34 -12.41
N VAL A 231 -12.93 4.57 -12.71
CA VAL A 231 -12.19 3.86 -13.75
C VAL A 231 -12.18 2.36 -13.50
N LEU A 232 -11.97 1.92 -12.27
CA LEU A 232 -11.98 0.50 -11.91
C LEU A 232 -13.41 -0.09 -11.92
N LEU A 233 -14.35 0.61 -11.28
CA LEU A 233 -15.74 0.16 -11.17
C LEU A 233 -16.41 0.04 -12.55
N SER A 234 -16.13 0.97 -13.48
CA SER A 234 -16.65 0.92 -14.87
C SER A 234 -16.16 -0.30 -15.66
N ARG A 235 -15.09 -1.00 -15.22
CA ARG A 235 -14.61 -2.28 -15.75
C ARG A 235 -15.07 -3.48 -14.92
N GLY A 236 -16.03 -3.27 -14.01
CA GLY A 236 -16.55 -4.33 -13.15
C GLY A 236 -15.52 -4.86 -12.14
N ILE A 237 -14.50 -4.07 -11.78
CA ILE A 237 -13.50 -4.44 -10.76
C ILE A 237 -14.03 -3.98 -9.40
N PRO A 238 -14.43 -4.91 -8.51
CA PRO A 238 -14.96 -4.56 -7.21
C PRO A 238 -13.90 -3.91 -6.33
N LEU A 239 -14.30 -2.88 -5.59
CA LEU A 239 -13.46 -2.19 -4.62
C LEU A 239 -13.92 -2.50 -3.20
N GLY A 240 -12.96 -2.76 -2.31
CA GLY A 240 -13.18 -2.83 -0.88
C GLY A 240 -12.30 -1.81 -0.16
N ASN A 241 -12.84 -1.12 0.84
CA ASN A 241 -12.04 -0.25 1.68
C ASN A 241 -11.68 -0.93 3.00
N GLN A 242 -10.40 -0.94 3.34
CA GLN A 242 -9.86 -1.53 4.58
C GLN A 242 -9.24 -0.44 5.43
N SER A 243 -10.08 0.40 6.06
CA SER A 243 -9.63 1.45 6.97
C SER A 243 -8.89 0.88 8.18
N VAL A 244 -7.84 1.55 8.61
CA VAL A 244 -7.19 1.31 9.89
C VAL A 244 -7.69 2.34 10.89
N LEU A 245 -8.14 1.91 12.07
CA LEU A 245 -8.52 2.82 13.15
C LEU A 245 -7.26 3.42 13.78
N LEU A 246 -7.08 4.72 13.61
CA LEU A 246 -5.89 5.47 13.99
C LEU A 246 -6.25 6.55 14.99
N LYS A 247 -5.63 6.49 16.19
CA LYS A 247 -5.85 7.48 17.25
C LYS A 247 -5.45 8.89 16.78
N GLY A 248 -6.35 9.85 16.95
CA GLY A 248 -6.14 11.25 16.57
C GLY A 248 -6.15 11.50 15.06
N ILE A 249 -6.67 10.53 14.28
CA ILE A 249 -6.87 10.64 12.83
C ILE A 249 -8.34 10.35 12.49
N ASN A 250 -8.83 9.16 12.83
CA ASN A 250 -10.19 8.72 12.48
C ASN A 250 -10.90 7.94 13.60
N ASN A 251 -10.42 8.00 14.83
CA ASN A 251 -11.07 7.36 15.97
C ASN A 251 -12.19 8.22 16.59
N ASP A 252 -12.69 9.18 15.86
CA ASP A 252 -13.87 10.01 16.17
C ASP A 252 -15.07 9.51 15.34
N PHE A 253 -16.25 9.46 15.99
CA PHE A 253 -17.48 8.96 15.36
C PHE A 253 -17.86 9.74 14.11
N ASN A 254 -17.83 11.07 14.16
CA ASN A 254 -18.23 11.92 13.03
C ASN A 254 -17.28 11.75 11.83
N VAL A 255 -15.97 11.53 12.10
CA VAL A 255 -14.98 11.30 11.05
C VAL A 255 -15.23 9.96 10.35
N ILE A 256 -15.51 8.89 11.11
CA ILE A 256 -15.81 7.57 10.55
C ILE A 256 -17.15 7.58 9.82
N GLU A 257 -18.19 8.18 10.40
CA GLU A 257 -19.50 8.30 9.74
C GLU A 257 -19.37 9.00 8.39
N LYS A 258 -18.69 10.16 8.37
CA LYS A 258 -18.43 10.90 7.14
C LYS A 258 -17.65 10.07 6.13
N LEU A 259 -16.56 9.40 6.57
CA LEU A 259 -15.75 8.54 5.68
C LEU A 259 -16.60 7.44 5.04
N LEU A 260 -17.41 6.74 5.84
CA LEU A 260 -18.24 5.64 5.34
C LEU A 260 -19.33 6.15 4.39
N SER A 261 -19.95 7.29 4.71
CA SER A 261 -21.00 7.90 3.87
C SER A 261 -20.44 8.36 2.51
N GLU A 262 -19.20 8.84 2.46
CA GLU A 262 -18.57 9.30 1.22
C GLU A 262 -17.98 8.15 0.37
N LEU A 263 -17.86 6.94 0.93
CA LEU A 263 -17.34 5.75 0.23
C LEU A 263 -18.45 4.89 -0.41
N ILE A 264 -19.72 5.23 -0.17
CA ILE A 264 -20.90 4.56 -0.76
C ILE A 264 -21.27 5.24 -2.07
#